data_0fcda5905dd671764e82138d58452d24
#
_entry.id   0fcda5905dd671764e82138d58452d24
#
_cell.length_a   1.000
_cell.length_b   1.000
_cell.length_c   1.000
_cell.angle_alpha   90.00
_cell.angle_beta   90.00
_cell.angle_gamma   90.00
#
_symmetry.space_group_name_H-M   'P 1'
#
loop_
_entity.id
_entity.type
_entity.pdbx_description
1 polymer ?
#
loop_
_entity_poly.entity_id
_entity_poly.type
_entity_poly.pdbx_seq_one_letter_code
_entity_poly.pdbx_strand_id
1 'polypeptide(L)'
;KQWREQGLSAVREELTADRAVIAITMDLTSYYHRIDPAFMANKKFHTYSGIALSDWELDFTKAFAEALSAWSDTTKGKLIEIGCEAKDITVGGLPIGLSISRVISNALLIGLDREIEQQLSPVYYGRYVDDLFLVLRDPGTVNNMPKLLEFIRERTKCFPKKATGKDKNQIWLKLPDGYQGKTTLLLQQSKQKIFFLQGQGGLDLLSSIESQIRSVSSERRLMPSPD
;
A
#
# COMPACT_ATOMS: atom_id res chain seq x y z
N LYS A 1 -5.96 0.41 -13.78
CA LYS A 1 -7.16 -0.39 -14.10
C LYS A 1 -6.78 -1.86 -14.33
N GLN A 2 -5.77 -2.15 -15.13
CA GLN A 2 -5.39 -3.51 -15.54
C GLN A 2 -5.02 -4.44 -14.37
N TRP A 3 -4.31 -3.94 -13.35
CA TRP A 3 -3.90 -4.75 -12.20
C TRP A 3 -5.08 -5.26 -11.35
N ARG A 4 -6.15 -4.47 -11.17
CA ARG A 4 -7.37 -4.94 -10.48
C ARG A 4 -8.12 -5.97 -11.30
N GLU A 5 -8.18 -5.81 -12.61
CA GLU A 5 -8.81 -6.77 -13.53
C GLU A 5 -8.09 -8.12 -13.49
N GLN A 6 -6.75 -8.13 -13.44
CA GLN A 6 -5.96 -9.35 -13.25
C GLN A 6 -6.29 -10.05 -11.93
N GLY A 7 -6.43 -9.29 -10.84
CA GLY A 7 -6.82 -9.87 -9.55
C GLY A 7 -8.23 -10.45 -9.54
N LEU A 8 -9.19 -9.79 -10.20
CA LEU A 8 -10.55 -10.33 -10.34
C LEU A 8 -10.57 -11.59 -11.23
N SER A 9 -9.74 -11.64 -12.28
CA SER A 9 -9.55 -12.86 -13.10
C SER A 9 -9.01 -14.02 -12.25
N ALA A 10 -8.00 -13.76 -11.42
CA ALA A 10 -7.44 -14.78 -10.54
C ALA A 10 -8.47 -15.31 -9.52
N VAL A 11 -9.31 -14.41 -8.96
CA VAL A 11 -10.45 -14.83 -8.12
C VAL A 11 -11.40 -15.73 -8.89
N ARG A 12 -11.78 -15.36 -10.13
CA ARG A 12 -12.68 -16.14 -10.97
C ARG A 12 -12.13 -17.54 -11.27
N GLU A 13 -10.84 -17.62 -11.59
CA GLU A 13 -10.18 -18.91 -11.89
C GLU A 13 -10.21 -19.86 -10.68
N GLU A 14 -9.91 -19.35 -9.47
CA GLU A 14 -9.97 -20.15 -8.24
C GLU A 14 -11.41 -20.63 -7.95
N LEU A 15 -12.40 -19.73 -8.03
CA LEU A 15 -13.81 -20.08 -7.78
C LEU A 15 -14.36 -21.08 -8.82
N THR A 16 -13.98 -20.94 -10.09
CA THR A 16 -14.35 -21.89 -11.14
C THR A 16 -13.76 -23.28 -10.91
N ALA A 17 -12.58 -23.33 -10.26
CA ALA A 17 -11.93 -24.57 -9.84
C ALA A 17 -12.42 -25.06 -8.46
N ASP A 18 -13.56 -24.54 -7.96
CA ASP A 18 -14.18 -24.85 -6.65
C ASP A 18 -13.24 -24.62 -5.46
N ARG A 19 -12.37 -23.65 -5.55
CA ARG A 19 -11.47 -23.24 -4.48
C ARG A 19 -11.93 -21.92 -3.86
N ALA A 20 -12.17 -21.94 -2.55
CA ALA A 20 -12.53 -20.75 -1.79
C ALA A 20 -11.34 -19.77 -1.69
N VAL A 21 -11.63 -18.46 -1.79
CA VAL A 21 -10.63 -17.39 -1.70
C VAL A 21 -11.06 -16.27 -0.76
N ILE A 22 -10.06 -15.59 -0.23
CA ILE A 22 -10.20 -14.35 0.53
C ILE A 22 -9.61 -13.22 -0.31
N ALA A 23 -10.45 -12.30 -0.75
CA ALA A 23 -10.03 -11.11 -1.50
C ALA A 23 -10.01 -9.90 -0.57
N ILE A 24 -8.90 -9.16 -0.56
CA ILE A 24 -8.62 -8.08 0.40
C ILE A 24 -8.18 -6.85 -0.37
N THR A 25 -8.84 -5.71 -0.13
CA THR A 25 -8.33 -4.41 -0.55
C THR A 25 -7.86 -3.61 0.66
N MET A 26 -6.72 -2.96 0.54
CA MET A 26 -6.12 -2.14 1.59
C MET A 26 -5.60 -0.84 0.99
N ASP A 27 -5.55 0.23 1.79
CA ASP A 27 -5.08 1.56 1.39
C ASP A 27 -4.18 2.13 2.49
N LEU A 28 -3.06 2.73 2.11
CA LEU A 28 -2.15 3.39 3.03
C LEU A 28 -2.57 4.84 3.24
N THR A 29 -2.87 5.19 4.49
CA THR A 29 -3.35 6.53 4.85
C THR A 29 -2.30 7.60 4.61
N SER A 30 -2.66 8.63 3.81
CA SER A 30 -1.82 9.82 3.57
C SER A 30 -0.39 9.44 3.14
N TYR A 31 -0.26 8.43 2.28
CA TYR A 31 0.98 7.73 2.02
C TYR A 31 2.13 8.67 1.63
N TYR A 32 1.97 9.49 0.60
CA TYR A 32 3.01 10.44 0.16
C TYR A 32 3.46 11.40 1.26
N HIS A 33 2.55 11.85 2.10
CA HIS A 33 2.83 12.80 3.18
C HIS A 33 3.59 12.18 4.36
N ARG A 34 3.68 10.85 4.41
CA ARG A 34 4.32 10.11 5.51
C ARG A 34 5.68 9.54 5.15
N ILE A 35 6.10 9.66 3.90
CA ILE A 35 7.38 9.13 3.43
C ILE A 35 8.50 10.08 3.84
N ASP A 36 9.45 9.56 4.61
CA ASP A 36 10.74 10.22 4.86
C ASP A 36 11.70 9.82 3.73
N PRO A 37 12.09 10.74 2.82
CA PRO A 37 12.95 10.41 1.69
C PRO A 37 14.35 9.93 2.10
N ALA A 38 14.78 10.14 3.34
CA ALA A 38 16.06 9.70 3.85
C ALA A 38 16.27 8.17 3.76
N PHE A 39 15.18 7.38 3.63
CA PHE A 39 15.32 5.94 3.44
C PHE A 39 16.13 5.57 2.19
N MET A 40 16.11 6.43 1.14
CA MET A 40 16.85 6.19 -0.10
C MET A 40 18.37 6.09 0.10
N ALA A 41 18.91 6.78 1.10
CA ALA A 41 20.31 6.73 1.49
C ALA A 41 20.60 5.70 2.60
N ASN A 42 19.59 4.93 3.04
CA ASN A 42 19.75 3.97 4.11
C ASN A 42 20.43 2.68 3.60
N LYS A 43 21.57 2.35 4.19
CA LYS A 43 22.32 1.13 3.84
C LYS A 43 21.47 -0.15 3.93
N LYS A 44 20.55 -0.24 4.89
CA LYS A 44 19.64 -1.38 5.02
C LYS A 44 18.69 -1.50 3.83
N PHE A 45 18.20 -0.35 3.31
CA PHE A 45 17.40 -0.32 2.09
C PHE A 45 18.20 -0.83 0.89
N HIS A 46 19.44 -0.37 0.71
CA HIS A 46 20.30 -0.81 -0.38
C HIS A 46 20.59 -2.31 -0.30
N THR A 47 20.95 -2.80 0.89
CA THR A 47 21.19 -4.24 1.10
C THR A 47 19.94 -5.07 0.79
N TYR A 48 18.77 -4.64 1.26
CA TYR A 48 17.51 -5.36 1.06
C TYR A 48 17.03 -5.33 -0.39
N SER A 49 17.12 -4.17 -1.03
CA SER A 49 16.70 -4.01 -2.44
C SER A 49 17.68 -4.60 -3.44
N GLY A 50 18.91 -4.87 -3.03
CA GLY A 50 20.00 -5.30 -3.91
C GLY A 50 20.60 -4.17 -4.76
N ILE A 51 20.34 -2.91 -4.37
CA ILE A 51 20.89 -1.74 -5.05
C ILE A 51 22.31 -1.50 -4.54
N ALA A 52 23.27 -1.46 -5.47
CA ALA A 52 24.64 -1.04 -5.19
C ALA A 52 24.85 0.35 -5.78
N LEU A 53 25.14 1.33 -4.92
CA LEU A 53 25.47 2.69 -5.34
C LEU A 53 26.96 2.92 -5.19
N SER A 54 27.57 3.61 -6.16
CA SER A 54 28.91 4.19 -6.03
C SER A 54 28.87 5.35 -5.04
N ASP A 55 30.04 5.81 -4.59
CA ASP A 55 30.13 6.88 -3.60
C ASP A 55 29.44 8.15 -4.06
N TRP A 56 29.62 8.56 -5.32
CA TRP A 56 28.99 9.77 -5.84
C TRP A 56 27.44 9.61 -5.97
N GLU A 57 26.95 8.42 -6.34
CA GLU A 57 25.51 8.14 -6.40
C GLU A 57 24.87 8.18 -5.01
N LEU A 58 25.60 7.68 -4.00
CA LEU A 58 25.16 7.76 -2.62
C LEU A 58 25.12 9.20 -2.12
N ASP A 59 26.13 10.00 -2.45
CA ASP A 59 26.17 11.41 -2.05
C ASP A 59 25.11 12.23 -2.78
N PHE A 60 24.89 11.98 -4.07
CA PHE A 60 23.78 12.55 -4.82
C PHE A 60 22.42 12.16 -4.20
N THR A 61 22.24 10.89 -3.84
CA THR A 61 21.01 10.38 -3.22
C THR A 61 20.73 11.05 -1.88
N LYS A 62 21.77 11.26 -1.05
CA LYS A 62 21.67 12.01 0.22
C LYS A 62 21.25 13.46 -0.02
N ALA A 63 21.96 14.17 -0.91
CA ALA A 63 21.65 15.56 -1.23
C ALA A 63 20.23 15.71 -1.78
N PHE A 64 19.79 14.77 -2.61
CA PHE A 64 18.43 14.75 -3.15
C PHE A 64 17.37 14.48 -2.06
N ALA A 65 17.62 13.55 -1.15
CA ALA A 65 16.74 13.30 -0.01
C ALA A 65 16.64 14.52 0.91
N GLU A 66 17.75 15.21 1.15
CA GLU A 66 17.81 16.46 1.92
C GLU A 66 17.01 17.58 1.25
N ALA A 67 17.13 17.73 -0.08
CA ALA A 67 16.35 18.70 -0.83
C ALA A 67 14.82 18.44 -0.74
N LEU A 68 14.39 17.17 -0.81
CA LEU A 68 12.98 16.80 -0.63
C LEU A 68 12.50 17.08 0.81
N SER A 69 13.34 16.83 1.80
CA SER A 69 13.03 17.12 3.20
C SER A 69 12.91 18.63 3.43
N ALA A 70 13.83 19.41 2.91
CA ALA A 70 13.79 20.88 3.00
C ALA A 70 12.55 21.47 2.32
N TRP A 71 12.15 20.92 1.16
CA TRP A 71 10.89 21.28 0.51
C TRP A 71 9.69 20.99 1.42
N SER A 72 9.65 19.82 2.04
CA SER A 72 8.56 19.42 2.93
C SER A 72 8.46 20.35 4.15
N ASP A 73 9.59 20.68 4.77
CA ASP A 73 9.65 21.56 5.95
C ASP A 73 9.22 23.00 5.57
N THR A 74 9.67 23.50 4.42
CA THR A 74 9.25 24.81 3.91
C THR A 74 7.75 24.86 3.64
N THR A 75 7.21 23.81 3.01
CA THR A 75 5.77 23.69 2.73
C THR A 75 4.96 23.67 4.02
N LYS A 76 5.43 22.91 5.02
CA LYS A 76 4.81 22.88 6.36
C LYS A 76 4.81 24.27 7.01
N GLY A 77 5.94 24.97 6.98
CA GLY A 77 6.03 26.33 7.50
C GLY A 77 4.99 27.26 6.86
N LYS A 78 4.88 27.21 5.53
CA LYS A 78 3.89 28.01 4.78
C LYS A 78 2.44 27.66 5.15
N LEU A 79 2.13 26.37 5.32
CA LEU A 79 0.78 25.94 5.75
C LEU A 79 0.42 26.48 7.15
N ILE A 80 1.37 26.50 8.07
CA ILE A 80 1.18 27.10 9.39
C ILE A 80 0.96 28.61 9.29
N GLU A 81 1.75 29.31 8.48
CA GLU A 81 1.59 30.76 8.25
C GLU A 81 0.20 31.16 7.75
N ILE A 82 -0.43 30.31 6.92
CA ILE A 82 -1.79 30.53 6.40
C ILE A 82 -2.89 29.97 7.29
N GLY A 83 -2.58 29.53 8.52
CA GLY A 83 -3.54 29.16 9.56
C GLY A 83 -3.88 27.68 9.67
N CYS A 84 -3.14 26.77 9.02
CA CYS A 84 -3.30 25.34 9.26
C CYS A 84 -2.71 24.96 10.62
N GLU A 85 -3.42 24.14 11.39
CA GLU A 85 -2.89 23.66 12.67
C GLU A 85 -1.76 22.66 12.47
N ALA A 86 -0.66 22.81 13.20
CA ALA A 86 0.54 21.96 13.08
C ALA A 86 0.24 20.47 13.32
N LYS A 87 -0.78 20.14 14.12
CA LYS A 87 -1.22 18.75 14.37
C LYS A 87 -1.81 18.07 13.15
N ASP A 88 -2.38 18.85 12.22
CA ASP A 88 -3.03 18.36 11.00
C ASP A 88 -2.03 18.20 9.83
N ILE A 89 -0.81 18.72 10.02
CA ILE A 89 0.25 18.67 9.01
C ILE A 89 1.19 17.52 9.32
N THR A 90 1.22 16.52 8.46
CA THR A 90 2.18 15.41 8.56
C THR A 90 3.59 15.92 8.22
N VAL A 91 4.54 15.64 9.09
CA VAL A 91 5.96 15.99 8.85
C VAL A 91 6.60 14.96 7.95
N GLY A 92 7.42 15.41 7.03
CA GLY A 92 7.99 14.58 5.97
C GLY A 92 7.05 14.59 4.75
N GLY A 93 7.42 13.87 3.74
CA GLY A 93 6.54 13.72 2.60
C GLY A 93 7.21 14.03 1.27
N LEU A 94 6.56 13.51 0.25
CA LEU A 94 6.96 13.70 -1.14
C LEU A 94 5.99 14.64 -1.85
N PRO A 95 6.47 15.51 -2.76
CA PRO A 95 5.60 16.34 -3.58
C PRO A 95 4.61 15.50 -4.39
N ILE A 96 3.31 15.76 -4.24
CA ILE A 96 2.29 15.09 -5.04
C ILE A 96 2.32 15.64 -6.46
N GLY A 97 2.18 14.74 -7.45
CA GLY A 97 2.16 15.11 -8.86
C GLY A 97 3.52 15.00 -9.58
N LEU A 98 4.63 14.88 -8.88
CA LEU A 98 5.92 14.61 -9.50
C LEU A 98 6.10 13.12 -9.82
N SER A 99 6.59 12.83 -11.03
CA SER A 99 6.87 11.44 -11.44
C SER A 99 7.89 10.77 -10.53
N ILE A 100 8.90 11.50 -10.07
CA ILE A 100 9.92 10.98 -9.15
C ILE A 100 9.34 10.56 -7.80
N SER A 101 8.34 11.28 -7.27
CA SER A 101 7.68 10.92 -6.03
C SER A 101 7.01 9.55 -6.11
N ARG A 102 6.44 9.21 -7.28
CA ARG A 102 5.86 7.89 -7.52
C ARG A 102 6.93 6.79 -7.58
N VAL A 103 8.07 7.08 -8.18
CA VAL A 103 9.20 6.13 -8.20
C VAL A 103 9.70 5.86 -6.78
N ILE A 104 9.95 6.92 -6.01
CA ILE A 104 10.44 6.82 -4.62
C ILE A 104 9.43 6.06 -3.75
N SER A 105 8.14 6.40 -3.84
CA SER A 105 7.10 5.74 -3.06
C SER A 105 6.97 4.26 -3.39
N ASN A 106 7.09 3.88 -4.67
CA ASN A 106 7.10 2.48 -5.06
C ASN A 106 8.36 1.74 -4.56
N ALA A 107 9.52 2.37 -4.65
CA ALA A 107 10.77 1.80 -4.15
C ALA A 107 10.75 1.53 -2.64
N LEU A 108 10.13 2.41 -1.86
CA LEU A 108 9.98 2.21 -0.42
C LEU A 108 9.27 0.90 -0.08
N LEU A 109 8.25 0.50 -0.83
CA LEU A 109 7.42 -0.67 -0.53
C LEU A 109 7.96 -1.99 -1.10
N ILE A 110 9.13 -2.01 -1.74
CA ILE A 110 9.76 -3.25 -2.25
C ILE A 110 9.82 -4.35 -1.18
N GLY A 111 10.13 -3.97 0.06
CA GLY A 111 10.18 -4.93 1.17
C GLY A 111 8.82 -5.50 1.56
N LEU A 112 7.77 -4.68 1.50
CA LEU A 112 6.40 -5.14 1.73
C LEU A 112 5.95 -6.09 0.62
N ASP A 113 6.22 -5.72 -0.64
CA ASP A 113 5.86 -6.51 -1.81
C ASP A 113 6.50 -7.91 -1.73
N ARG A 114 7.81 -7.98 -1.48
CA ARG A 114 8.54 -9.25 -1.34
C ARG A 114 8.04 -10.10 -0.16
N GLU A 115 7.79 -9.49 1.00
CA GLU A 115 7.26 -10.22 2.16
C GLU A 115 5.89 -10.83 1.86
N ILE A 116 4.99 -10.07 1.21
CA ILE A 116 3.68 -10.58 0.82
C ILE A 116 3.80 -11.74 -0.16
N GLU A 117 4.56 -11.56 -1.24
CA GLU A 117 4.72 -12.58 -2.29
C GLU A 117 5.37 -13.85 -1.77
N GLN A 118 6.45 -13.73 -1.00
CA GLN A 118 7.24 -14.87 -0.54
C GLN A 118 6.61 -15.60 0.66
N GLN A 119 6.00 -14.87 1.59
CA GLN A 119 5.54 -15.45 2.87
C GLN A 119 4.07 -15.84 2.84
N LEU A 120 3.24 -15.17 2.06
CA LEU A 120 1.83 -15.50 1.94
C LEU A 120 1.53 -16.36 0.71
N SER A 121 2.42 -16.41 -0.27
CA SER A 121 2.22 -17.12 -1.55
C SER A 121 0.82 -16.89 -2.12
N PRO A 122 0.44 -15.61 -2.36
CA PRO A 122 -0.92 -15.28 -2.74
C PRO A 122 -1.26 -15.84 -4.13
N VAL A 123 -2.55 -16.07 -4.37
CA VAL A 123 -3.09 -16.33 -5.72
C VAL A 123 -2.84 -15.13 -6.62
N TYR A 124 -3.03 -13.94 -6.04
CA TYR A 124 -2.75 -12.67 -6.69
C TYR A 124 -2.31 -11.63 -5.66
N TYR A 125 -1.30 -10.86 -6.01
CA TYR A 125 -0.94 -9.63 -5.34
C TYR A 125 -0.71 -8.54 -6.37
N GLY A 126 -1.34 -7.39 -6.17
CA GLY A 126 -1.13 -6.21 -6.99
C GLY A 126 -1.21 -4.94 -6.16
N ARG A 127 -0.40 -3.96 -6.55
CA ARG A 127 -0.35 -2.67 -5.87
C ARG A 127 -0.29 -1.53 -6.89
N TYR A 128 -1.00 -0.46 -6.61
CA TYR A 128 -0.87 0.80 -7.32
C TYR A 128 -0.61 1.91 -6.31
N VAL A 129 0.66 2.26 -6.13
CA VAL A 129 1.16 3.21 -5.14
C VAL A 129 0.80 2.77 -3.70
N ASP A 130 -0.31 3.24 -3.16
CA ASP A 130 -0.84 3.04 -1.81
C ASP A 130 -2.02 2.07 -1.75
N ASP A 131 -2.64 1.80 -2.89
CA ASP A 131 -3.72 0.82 -3.03
C ASP A 131 -3.16 -0.60 -3.21
N LEU A 132 -3.55 -1.53 -2.33
CA LEU A 132 -3.15 -2.93 -2.38
C LEU A 132 -4.37 -3.82 -2.65
N PHE A 133 -4.19 -4.83 -3.49
CA PHE A 133 -5.17 -5.89 -3.70
C PHE A 133 -4.49 -7.25 -3.55
N LEU A 134 -4.97 -8.04 -2.60
CA LEU A 134 -4.43 -9.33 -2.23
C LEU A 134 -5.52 -10.40 -2.32
N VAL A 135 -5.22 -11.52 -2.97
CA VAL A 135 -6.10 -12.69 -3.05
C VAL A 135 -5.37 -13.89 -2.48
N LEU A 136 -5.92 -14.47 -1.44
CA LEU A 136 -5.40 -15.68 -0.78
C LEU A 136 -6.36 -16.84 -1.00
N ARG A 137 -5.87 -18.06 -1.10
CA ARG A 137 -6.71 -19.24 -0.90
C ARG A 137 -7.19 -19.27 0.54
N ASP A 138 -8.47 -19.55 0.73
CA ASP A 138 -9.02 -19.67 2.09
C ASP A 138 -8.44 -20.93 2.77
N PRO A 139 -7.73 -20.79 3.89
CA PRO A 139 -7.23 -21.93 4.64
C PRO A 139 -8.33 -22.64 5.45
N GLY A 140 -9.59 -22.19 5.37
CA GLY A 140 -10.73 -22.73 6.12
C GLY A 140 -10.78 -22.35 7.60
N THR A 141 -9.77 -21.65 8.09
CA THR A 141 -9.67 -21.22 9.51
C THR A 141 -9.92 -19.73 9.71
N VAL A 142 -9.96 -18.97 8.63
CA VAL A 142 -10.10 -17.51 8.60
C VAL A 142 -11.53 -17.14 8.21
N ASN A 143 -12.31 -16.65 9.16
CA ASN A 143 -13.72 -16.29 8.95
C ASN A 143 -14.06 -14.84 9.31
N ASN A 144 -13.08 -14.05 9.72
CA ASN A 144 -13.26 -12.64 10.06
C ASN A 144 -11.93 -11.88 9.98
N MET A 145 -12.02 -10.53 10.05
CA MET A 145 -10.84 -9.64 9.97
C MET A 145 -9.78 -9.92 11.04
N PRO A 146 -10.11 -10.07 12.33
CA PRO A 146 -9.10 -10.37 13.35
C PRO A 146 -8.28 -11.63 13.05
N LYS A 147 -8.94 -12.73 12.66
CA LYS A 147 -8.26 -13.99 12.30
C LYS A 147 -7.43 -13.86 11.03
N LEU A 148 -7.90 -13.08 10.06
CA LEU A 148 -7.13 -12.79 8.86
C LEU A 148 -5.85 -12.01 9.18
N LEU A 149 -5.95 -10.98 10.01
CA LEU A 149 -4.77 -10.22 10.45
C LEU A 149 -3.80 -11.08 11.28
N GLU A 150 -4.31 -11.99 12.10
CA GLU A 150 -3.49 -12.96 12.83
C GLU A 150 -2.76 -13.89 11.86
N PHE A 151 -3.46 -14.46 10.89
CA PHE A 151 -2.90 -15.29 9.83
C PHE A 151 -1.78 -14.59 9.06
N ILE A 152 -1.98 -13.32 8.68
CA ILE A 152 -0.97 -12.51 7.99
C ILE A 152 0.23 -12.22 8.91
N ARG A 153 -0.03 -11.84 10.17
CA ARG A 153 1.01 -11.52 11.16
C ARG A 153 1.90 -12.70 11.56
N GLU A 154 1.37 -13.90 11.53
CA GLU A 154 2.15 -15.11 11.82
C GLU A 154 3.16 -15.41 10.71
N ARG A 155 2.85 -15.00 9.47
CA ARG A 155 3.64 -15.34 8.28
C ARG A 155 4.53 -14.21 7.81
N THR A 156 4.19 -12.96 8.09
CA THR A 156 4.93 -11.79 7.60
C THR A 156 5.51 -10.97 8.74
N LYS A 157 6.67 -10.37 8.50
CA LYS A 157 7.32 -9.45 9.44
C LYS A 157 6.79 -8.02 9.33
N CYS A 158 6.12 -7.69 8.22
CA CYS A 158 5.63 -6.33 7.95
C CYS A 158 4.38 -5.95 8.75
N PHE A 159 3.66 -6.92 9.31
CA PHE A 159 2.45 -6.71 10.10
C PHE A 159 2.71 -7.04 11.58
N PRO A 160 3.16 -6.09 12.40
CA PRO A 160 3.55 -6.37 13.79
C PRO A 160 2.38 -6.88 14.65
N LYS A 161 2.69 -7.80 15.56
CA LYS A 161 1.71 -8.53 16.41
C LYS A 161 0.97 -7.64 17.42
N LYS A 162 1.48 -6.45 17.74
CA LYS A 162 0.81 -5.49 18.64
C LYS A 162 0.61 -4.17 17.92
N ALA A 163 -0.59 -3.62 18.02
CA ALA A 163 -0.84 -2.22 17.68
C ALA A 163 0.00 -1.35 18.65
N THR A 164 1.04 -0.72 18.14
CA THR A 164 1.84 0.24 18.90
C THR A 164 1.18 1.61 18.73
N GLY A 165 0.30 1.98 19.64
CA GLY A 165 -0.35 3.29 19.61
C GLY A 165 -1.58 3.37 20.53
N LYS A 166 -2.03 4.59 20.80
CA LYS A 166 -3.22 4.87 21.64
C LYS A 166 -4.53 4.33 21.03
N ASP A 167 -4.56 4.13 19.69
CA ASP A 167 -5.69 3.58 18.95
C ASP A 167 -5.48 2.10 18.64
N LYS A 168 -6.19 1.25 19.37
CA LYS A 168 -6.21 -0.21 19.18
C LYS A 168 -6.68 -0.64 17.76
N ASN A 169 -7.25 0.29 17.01
CA ASN A 169 -7.83 0.05 15.69
C ASN A 169 -6.90 0.39 14.51
N GLN A 170 -5.69 0.90 14.75
CA GLN A 170 -4.74 1.25 13.69
C GLN A 170 -3.79 0.09 13.40
N ILE A 171 -3.59 -0.22 12.11
CA ILE A 171 -2.64 -1.23 11.67
C ILE A 171 -1.42 -0.51 11.09
N TRP A 172 -0.35 -0.48 11.87
CA TRP A 172 0.93 0.07 11.44
C TRP A 172 1.75 -1.02 10.77
N LEU A 173 2.32 -0.71 9.60
CA LEU A 173 3.26 -1.58 8.92
C LEU A 173 4.70 -1.22 9.29
N LYS A 174 5.54 -2.23 9.31
CA LYS A 174 6.98 -2.09 9.52
C LYS A 174 7.70 -2.84 8.41
N LEU A 175 8.55 -2.16 7.67
CA LEU A 175 9.33 -2.78 6.60
C LEU A 175 10.50 -3.59 7.18
N PRO A 176 11.00 -4.60 6.43
CA PRO A 176 12.09 -5.44 6.87
C PRO A 176 13.30 -4.61 7.33
N ASP A 177 13.95 -5.06 8.40
CA ASP A 177 15.10 -4.40 9.02
C ASP A 177 14.88 -2.94 9.43
N GLY A 178 13.66 -2.43 9.30
CA GLY A 178 13.29 -1.06 9.65
C GLY A 178 13.94 -0.01 8.74
N TYR A 179 14.19 -0.35 7.48
CA TYR A 179 14.84 0.57 6.53
C TYR A 179 14.00 1.80 6.18
N GLN A 180 12.69 1.78 6.47
CA GLN A 180 11.81 2.93 6.26
C GLN A 180 12.17 4.18 7.07
N GLY A 181 13.10 4.07 8.04
CA GLY A 181 13.50 5.19 8.86
C GLY A 181 12.34 5.80 9.65
N LYS A 182 12.13 7.11 9.49
CA LYS A 182 11.02 7.84 10.13
C LYS A 182 9.68 7.72 9.40
N THR A 183 9.64 7.09 8.23
CA THR A 183 8.39 6.85 7.48
C THR A 183 7.42 6.06 8.32
N THR A 184 6.19 6.52 8.38
CA THR A 184 5.09 5.82 9.07
C THR A 184 4.11 5.26 8.05
N LEU A 185 3.90 3.97 8.08
CA LEU A 185 2.98 3.26 7.18
C LEU A 185 1.75 2.82 7.96
N LEU A 186 0.61 3.41 7.67
CA LEU A 186 -0.64 3.16 8.35
C LEU A 186 -1.71 2.70 7.36
N LEU A 187 -2.30 1.54 7.61
CA LEU A 187 -3.44 1.06 6.83
C LEU A 187 -4.72 1.76 7.25
N GLN A 188 -5.46 2.28 6.29
CA GLN A 188 -6.74 2.95 6.50
C GLN A 188 -7.86 1.93 6.70
N GLN A 189 -8.30 1.72 7.94
CA GLN A 189 -9.31 0.70 8.26
C GLN A 189 -10.65 0.91 7.56
N SER A 190 -11.12 2.15 7.43
CA SER A 190 -12.40 2.46 6.79
C SER A 190 -12.45 2.12 5.30
N LYS A 191 -11.29 1.96 4.64
CA LYS A 191 -11.18 1.60 3.23
C LYS A 191 -10.84 0.13 3.01
N GLN A 192 -10.58 -0.63 4.07
CA GLN A 192 -10.33 -2.05 3.95
C GLN A 192 -11.63 -2.79 3.63
N LYS A 193 -11.59 -3.61 2.59
CA LYS A 193 -12.70 -4.51 2.26
C LYS A 193 -12.18 -5.92 2.18
N ILE A 194 -12.93 -6.85 2.75
CA ILE A 194 -12.62 -8.27 2.74
C ILE A 194 -13.84 -9.00 2.23
N PHE A 195 -13.58 -9.90 1.30
CA PHE A 195 -14.58 -10.76 0.72
C PHE A 195 -14.14 -12.20 0.89
N PHE A 196 -14.99 -12.99 1.55
CA PHE A 196 -14.87 -14.44 1.61
C PHE A 196 -15.72 -15.00 0.49
N LEU A 197 -15.11 -15.60 -0.52
CA LEU A 197 -15.76 -16.01 -1.76
C LEU A 197 -15.63 -17.52 -1.93
N GLN A 198 -16.76 -18.20 -2.14
CA GLN A 198 -16.81 -19.65 -2.33
C GLN A 198 -17.96 -20.03 -3.26
N GLY A 199 -17.72 -21.04 -4.10
CA GLY A 199 -18.73 -21.65 -4.95
C GLY A 199 -19.47 -20.66 -5.85
N GLN A 200 -20.71 -21.00 -6.24
CA GLN A 200 -21.53 -20.20 -7.17
C GLN A 200 -21.85 -18.80 -6.61
N GLY A 201 -22.19 -18.71 -5.32
CA GLY A 201 -22.46 -17.40 -4.68
C GLY A 201 -21.27 -16.45 -4.72
N GLY A 202 -20.05 -16.97 -4.66
CA GLY A 202 -18.81 -16.20 -4.86
C GLY A 202 -18.69 -15.66 -6.29
N LEU A 203 -19.01 -16.47 -7.30
CA LEU A 203 -19.02 -16.07 -8.71
C LEU A 203 -20.07 -14.98 -9.01
N ASP A 204 -21.25 -15.10 -8.41
CA ASP A 204 -22.34 -14.13 -8.59
C ASP A 204 -21.96 -12.77 -7.98
N LEU A 205 -21.37 -12.77 -6.76
CA LEU A 205 -20.87 -11.56 -6.13
C LEU A 205 -19.73 -10.92 -6.93
N LEU A 206 -18.80 -11.72 -7.44
CA LEU A 206 -17.70 -11.24 -8.29
C LEU A 206 -18.25 -10.56 -9.55
N SER A 207 -19.23 -11.16 -10.22
CA SER A 207 -19.86 -10.61 -11.40
C SER A 207 -20.57 -9.28 -11.12
N SER A 208 -21.19 -9.15 -9.94
CA SER A 208 -21.79 -7.89 -9.47
C SER A 208 -20.73 -6.81 -9.25
N ILE A 209 -19.61 -7.13 -8.61
CA ILE A 209 -18.48 -6.21 -8.38
C ILE A 209 -17.90 -5.73 -9.72
N GLU A 210 -17.67 -6.64 -10.67
CA GLU A 210 -17.17 -6.30 -12.01
C GLU A 210 -18.12 -5.37 -12.76
N SER A 211 -19.43 -5.64 -12.68
CA SER A 211 -20.46 -4.78 -13.29
C SER A 211 -20.42 -3.37 -12.69
N GLN A 212 -20.33 -3.23 -11.38
CA GLN A 212 -20.23 -1.94 -10.71
C GLN A 212 -18.96 -1.18 -11.11
N ILE A 213 -17.81 -1.85 -11.20
CA ILE A 213 -16.57 -1.24 -11.66
C ILE A 213 -16.67 -0.72 -13.09
N ARG A 214 -17.35 -1.47 -13.98
CA ARG A 214 -17.57 -1.08 -15.37
C ARG A 214 -18.53 0.11 -15.48
N SER A 215 -19.63 0.13 -14.72
CA SER A 215 -20.58 1.25 -14.71
C SER A 215 -19.92 2.55 -14.29
N VAL A 216 -19.20 2.56 -13.14
CA VAL A 216 -18.45 3.74 -12.67
C VAL A 216 -17.38 4.18 -13.67
N SER A 217 -16.77 3.24 -14.40
CA SER A 217 -15.81 3.56 -15.47
C SER A 217 -16.45 4.20 -16.69
N SER A 218 -17.67 3.80 -17.05
CA SER A 218 -18.41 4.37 -18.17
C SER A 218 -18.96 5.76 -17.86
N GLU A 219 -19.47 5.97 -16.65
CA GLU A 219 -19.93 7.29 -16.19
C GLU A 219 -18.82 8.36 -16.23
N ARG A 220 -17.59 7.99 -15.87
CA ARG A 220 -16.42 8.90 -15.98
C ARG A 220 -16.00 9.21 -17.43
N ARG A 221 -16.40 8.41 -18.40
CA ARG A 221 -16.16 8.66 -19.85
C ARG A 221 -17.21 9.56 -20.47
N LEU A 222 -18.34 9.77 -19.80
CA LEU A 222 -19.44 10.63 -20.24
C LEU A 222 -19.30 12.07 -19.73
N MET A 223 -18.17 12.48 -19.17
CA MET A 223 -17.91 13.89 -18.97
C MET A 223 -17.80 14.57 -20.34
N PRO A 224 -18.66 15.56 -20.65
CA PRO A 224 -18.52 16.32 -21.88
C PRO A 224 -17.14 16.94 -21.95
N SER A 225 -16.51 16.87 -23.14
CA SER A 225 -15.33 17.69 -23.42
C SER A 225 -15.71 19.15 -23.16
N PRO A 226 -14.91 19.91 -22.41
CA PRO A 226 -15.11 21.36 -22.38
C PRO A 226 -14.93 21.87 -23.82
N ASP A 227 -15.96 22.53 -24.35
CA ASP A 227 -15.92 23.27 -25.60
C ASP A 227 -14.87 24.38 -25.56
#